data_d471d0d9f058175521521dca444ed6b6
#
_entry.id   d471d0d9f058175521521dca444ed6b6
#
_cell.length_a   1.000
_cell.length_b   1.000
_cell.length_c   1.000
_cell.angle_alpha   90.00
_cell.angle_beta   90.00
_cell.angle_gamma   90.00
#
_symmetry.space_group_name_H-M   'P 1'
#
loop_
_entity.id
_entity.type
_entity.pdbx_description
1 polymer ?
#
loop_
_entity_poly.entity_id
_entity_poly.type
_entity_poly.pdbx_seq_one_letter_code
_entity_poly.pdbx_strand_id
1 'polypeptide(L)'
;MSAKRMNGLYLHKSGFFFAAVLLMLSITPLSVQSERDTSRDKYRNPYSTLEFFGLNPEMDVLEISPGGGWYTEVLAPYLEGTLFAAHFNPDGDRAYYKRSRDNYVKRIESDPKLFKNVSIAIFDADQNILTVDNDSVDAVLTFRNVHSWLRSNSESNAFALFFKALKPGGILGIVQHRAKPGTTIKAMKNSGYVTEEYVIELAKNAGFVFEASSEINS
;
A
#
# COMPACT_ATOMS: atom_id res chain seq x y z
N MET A 1 -4.71 5.51 27.87
CA MET A 1 -4.63 5.74 26.41
C MET A 1 -4.14 4.46 25.78
N SER A 2 -5.02 3.75 25.06
CA SER A 2 -4.67 2.47 24.42
C SER A 2 -3.85 2.73 23.18
N ALA A 3 -2.63 2.18 23.10
CA ALA A 3 -1.79 2.27 21.91
C ALA A 3 -2.56 1.73 20.69
N LYS A 4 -2.59 2.53 19.64
CA LYS A 4 -3.19 2.13 18.35
C LYS A 4 -2.30 1.07 17.71
N ARG A 5 -2.70 -0.21 17.78
CA ARG A 5 -1.97 -1.29 17.12
C ARG A 5 -2.19 -1.24 15.60
N MET A 6 -1.10 -1.17 14.85
CA MET A 6 -1.10 -1.34 13.39
C MET A 6 -0.47 -2.67 13.03
N ASN A 7 -1.07 -3.40 12.08
CA ASN A 7 -0.52 -4.64 11.56
C ASN A 7 -0.11 -4.48 10.12
N GLY A 8 1.01 -5.10 9.75
CA GLY A 8 1.35 -5.40 8.38
C GLY A 8 0.77 -6.78 7.98
N LEU A 9 0.09 -6.85 6.85
CA LEU A 9 -0.39 -8.08 6.24
C LEU A 9 0.33 -8.27 4.90
N TYR A 10 0.90 -9.46 4.72
CA TYR A 10 1.54 -9.90 3.49
C TYR A 10 0.69 -10.96 2.80
N LEU A 11 0.32 -10.71 1.53
CA LEU A 11 -0.49 -11.59 0.71
C LEU A 11 0.08 -11.64 -0.71
N HIS A 12 -0.12 -12.74 -1.42
CA HIS A 12 0.33 -12.85 -2.80
C HIS A 12 -0.76 -13.38 -3.74
N LYS A 13 -0.63 -13.06 -5.01
CA LYS A 13 -1.45 -13.61 -6.08
C LYS A 13 -0.96 -15.04 -6.38
N SER A 14 -1.83 -16.04 -6.30
CA SER A 14 -1.46 -17.44 -6.55
C SER A 14 -0.83 -17.63 -7.94
N GLY A 15 0.39 -18.14 -7.97
CA GLY A 15 1.13 -18.52 -9.17
C GLY A 15 2.06 -19.67 -8.85
N PHE A 16 2.51 -20.43 -9.85
CA PHE A 16 3.41 -21.56 -9.64
C PHE A 16 4.77 -21.06 -9.14
N PHE A 17 5.14 -21.43 -7.89
CA PHE A 17 6.43 -21.13 -7.32
C PHE A 17 7.50 -22.12 -7.75
N PHE A 18 8.57 -21.62 -8.40
CA PHE A 18 9.89 -22.22 -8.31
C PHE A 18 10.63 -21.58 -7.15
N ALA A 19 10.93 -22.36 -6.11
CA ALA A 19 11.71 -21.88 -4.97
C ALA A 19 13.15 -21.59 -5.43
N ALA A 20 13.47 -20.33 -5.63
CA ALA A 20 14.85 -19.86 -5.76
C ALA A 20 15.35 -19.50 -4.36
N VAL A 21 16.30 -20.28 -3.84
CA VAL A 21 17.06 -19.91 -2.63
C VAL A 21 17.94 -18.73 -2.99
N LEU A 22 17.57 -17.53 -2.55
CA LEU A 22 18.33 -16.31 -2.76
C LEU A 22 19.33 -16.12 -1.61
N LEU A 23 20.61 -16.14 -1.98
CA LEU A 23 21.73 -15.78 -1.09
C LEU A 23 21.66 -14.26 -0.85
N MET A 24 21.34 -13.84 0.37
CA MET A 24 21.27 -12.43 0.75
C MET A 24 22.67 -11.81 0.81
N LEU A 25 23.03 -11.04 -0.22
CA LEU A 25 24.08 -10.02 -0.07
C LEU A 25 23.40 -8.78 0.53
N SER A 26 23.70 -8.46 1.76
CA SER A 26 23.31 -7.22 2.42
C SER A 26 24.03 -6.04 1.76
N ILE A 27 23.38 -5.41 0.78
CA ILE A 27 23.82 -4.11 0.27
C ILE A 27 23.15 -3.06 1.17
N THR A 28 23.96 -2.46 2.06
CA THR A 28 23.52 -1.27 2.80
C THR A 28 23.30 -0.13 1.79
N PRO A 29 22.11 0.43 1.64
CA PRO A 29 21.90 1.55 0.73
C PRO A 29 22.66 2.77 1.26
N LEU A 30 23.50 3.35 0.43
CA LEU A 30 24.14 4.63 0.69
C LEU A 30 23.05 5.68 0.72
N SER A 31 22.66 6.13 1.93
CA SER A 31 21.56 7.05 2.16
C SER A 31 21.85 8.43 1.58
N VAL A 32 21.26 8.74 0.44
CA VAL A 32 20.92 10.13 0.13
C VAL A 32 19.57 10.40 0.81
N GLN A 33 19.62 10.62 2.09
CA GLN A 33 18.45 10.96 2.89
C GLN A 33 18.24 12.46 2.81
N SER A 34 17.64 12.93 1.71
CA SER A 34 17.19 14.31 1.61
C SER A 34 15.97 14.50 2.51
N GLU A 35 16.07 15.44 3.43
CA GLU A 35 15.02 16.23 4.12
C GLU A 35 13.61 15.64 4.33
N ARG A 36 13.42 14.31 4.25
CA ARG A 36 12.15 13.67 4.59
C ARG A 36 11.86 13.82 6.10
N ASP A 37 10.62 14.15 6.46
CA ASP A 37 10.20 14.11 7.87
C ASP A 37 10.25 12.67 8.41
N THR A 38 11.31 12.37 9.18
CA THR A 38 11.54 11.07 9.82
C THR A 38 10.89 10.93 11.20
N SER A 39 10.22 11.97 11.69
CA SER A 39 9.62 12.00 13.05
C SER A 39 8.66 10.84 13.32
N ARG A 40 8.05 10.30 12.26
CA ARG A 40 7.11 9.18 12.32
C ARG A 40 7.74 7.80 12.12
N ASP A 41 9.02 7.72 11.74
CA ASP A 41 9.69 6.45 11.43
C ASP A 41 9.67 5.50 12.61
N LYS A 42 9.93 5.99 13.81
CA LYS A 42 9.90 5.21 15.06
C LYS A 42 8.53 4.59 15.40
N TYR A 43 7.46 5.05 14.76
CA TYR A 43 6.11 4.53 14.93
C TYR A 43 5.59 3.75 13.72
N ARG A 44 6.27 3.86 12.57
CA ARG A 44 5.84 3.26 11.32
C ARG A 44 6.82 2.23 10.79
N ASN A 45 8.02 2.19 11.38
CA ASN A 45 9.09 1.23 11.03
C ASN A 45 9.16 0.96 9.51
N PRO A 46 9.29 2.01 8.64
CA PRO A 46 9.03 1.87 7.22
C PRO A 46 9.91 0.80 6.57
N TYR A 47 11.21 0.82 6.81
CA TYR A 47 12.13 -0.12 6.18
C TYR A 47 11.92 -1.56 6.62
N SER A 48 11.69 -1.81 7.92
CA SER A 48 11.32 -3.15 8.40
C SER A 48 9.98 -3.62 7.83
N THR A 49 9.05 -2.67 7.56
CA THR A 49 7.77 -2.98 6.90
C THR A 49 7.99 -3.39 5.44
N LEU A 50 8.85 -2.68 4.69
CA LEU A 50 9.17 -3.04 3.31
C LEU A 50 9.89 -4.40 3.23
N GLU A 51 10.85 -4.63 4.15
CA GLU A 51 11.54 -5.92 4.28
C GLU A 51 10.56 -7.07 4.58
N PHE A 52 9.64 -6.87 5.53
CA PHE A 52 8.60 -7.86 5.85
C PHE A 52 7.73 -8.19 4.63
N PHE A 53 7.42 -7.20 3.79
CA PHE A 53 6.69 -7.43 2.54
C PHE A 53 7.56 -8.08 1.45
N GLY A 54 8.85 -8.28 1.68
CA GLY A 54 9.75 -8.87 0.70
C GLY A 54 10.05 -7.98 -0.50
N LEU A 55 9.94 -6.63 -0.34
CA LEU A 55 10.28 -5.71 -1.40
C LEU A 55 11.78 -5.69 -1.68
N ASN A 56 12.12 -5.56 -2.95
CA ASN A 56 13.47 -5.25 -3.39
C ASN A 56 13.48 -4.03 -4.32
N PRO A 57 14.64 -3.36 -4.52
CA PRO A 57 14.72 -2.13 -5.30
C PRO A 57 14.29 -2.25 -6.77
N GLU A 58 14.41 -3.41 -7.38
CA GLU A 58 14.14 -3.62 -8.81
C GLU A 58 12.65 -3.74 -9.14
N MET A 59 11.78 -3.87 -8.12
CA MET A 59 10.34 -4.07 -8.29
C MET A 59 9.63 -2.83 -8.81
N ASP A 60 8.65 -3.05 -9.69
CA ASP A 60 7.59 -2.09 -10.01
C ASP A 60 6.52 -2.17 -8.93
N VAL A 61 6.27 -1.06 -8.24
CA VAL A 61 5.40 -1.02 -7.06
C VAL A 61 4.22 -0.07 -7.28
N LEU A 62 3.03 -0.49 -6.86
CA LEU A 62 1.82 0.32 -6.86
C LEU A 62 1.46 0.71 -5.42
N GLU A 63 1.61 1.99 -5.07
CA GLU A 63 1.12 2.57 -3.82
C GLU A 63 -0.32 3.06 -3.99
N ILE A 64 -1.24 2.48 -3.22
CA ILE A 64 -2.66 2.82 -3.27
C ILE A 64 -3.02 3.90 -2.26
N SER A 65 -3.64 4.98 -2.74
CA SER A 65 -4.12 6.11 -1.94
C SER A 65 -3.02 6.68 -1.02
N PRO A 66 -1.91 7.21 -1.59
CA PRO A 66 -0.72 7.67 -0.86
C PRO A 66 -0.99 8.82 0.12
N GLY A 67 -2.16 9.47 0.03
CA GLY A 67 -2.53 10.62 0.85
C GLY A 67 -1.59 11.81 0.61
N GLY A 68 -0.87 12.24 1.64
CA GLY A 68 0.13 13.31 1.51
C GLY A 68 1.51 12.85 1.06
N GLY A 69 1.70 11.56 0.69
CA GLY A 69 2.95 11.05 0.11
C GLY A 69 4.01 10.62 1.11
N TRP A 70 3.67 10.38 2.38
CA TRP A 70 4.67 10.01 3.38
C TRP A 70 5.40 8.69 3.04
N TYR A 71 4.65 7.65 2.60
CA TYR A 71 5.28 6.42 2.14
C TYR A 71 5.89 6.56 0.75
N THR A 72 5.34 7.42 -0.12
CA THR A 72 5.97 7.75 -1.41
C THR A 72 7.39 8.29 -1.22
N GLU A 73 7.62 9.14 -0.19
CA GLU A 73 8.96 9.67 0.15
C GLU A 73 9.93 8.60 0.68
N VAL A 74 9.41 7.46 1.16
CA VAL A 74 10.21 6.29 1.54
C VAL A 74 10.49 5.41 0.33
N LEU A 75 9.44 5.13 -0.46
CA LEU A 75 9.48 4.19 -1.57
C LEU A 75 10.28 4.72 -2.76
N ALA A 76 10.09 6.01 -3.12
CA ALA A 76 10.73 6.58 -4.30
C ALA A 76 12.27 6.48 -4.28
N PRO A 77 12.98 6.83 -3.19
CA PRO A 77 14.44 6.64 -3.13
C PRO A 77 14.86 5.18 -2.89
N TYR A 78 13.98 4.32 -2.39
CA TYR A 78 14.27 2.90 -2.16
C TYR A 78 14.23 2.10 -3.46
N LEU A 79 13.32 2.46 -4.39
CA LEU A 79 13.06 1.70 -5.61
C LEU A 79 13.92 2.23 -6.78
N GLU A 80 14.46 1.30 -7.57
CA GLU A 80 15.03 1.55 -8.90
C GLU A 80 13.96 1.37 -10.00
N GLY A 81 12.99 0.48 -9.77
CA GLY A 81 11.80 0.29 -10.59
C GLY A 81 10.79 1.43 -10.50
N THR A 82 9.70 1.32 -11.22
CA THR A 82 8.64 2.35 -11.26
C THR A 82 7.78 2.30 -9.99
N LEU A 83 7.55 3.47 -9.37
CA LEU A 83 6.57 3.65 -8.33
C LEU A 83 5.29 4.27 -8.91
N PHE A 84 4.27 3.46 -9.13
CA PHE A 84 2.94 3.95 -9.48
C PHE A 84 2.23 4.43 -8.21
N ALA A 85 1.92 5.73 -8.15
CA ALA A 85 1.20 6.33 -7.03
C ALA A 85 -0.26 6.57 -7.43
N ALA A 86 -1.14 5.62 -7.10
CA ALA A 86 -2.54 5.66 -7.47
C ALA A 86 -3.35 6.50 -6.47
N HIS A 87 -3.62 7.74 -6.85
CA HIS A 87 -4.35 8.73 -6.07
C HIS A 87 -5.81 8.86 -6.53
N PHE A 88 -6.60 9.67 -5.83
CA PHE A 88 -8.01 9.93 -6.15
C PHE A 88 -8.22 10.38 -7.60
N ASN A 89 -9.39 10.04 -8.14
CA ASN A 89 -9.83 10.50 -9.45
C ASN A 89 -9.97 12.05 -9.43
N PRO A 90 -9.28 12.78 -10.35
CA PRO A 90 -9.37 14.24 -10.43
C PRO A 90 -10.77 14.74 -10.84
N ASP A 91 -11.52 13.91 -11.57
CA ASP A 91 -12.86 14.22 -12.07
C ASP A 91 -13.97 13.84 -11.07
N GLY A 92 -13.60 13.37 -9.90
CA GLY A 92 -14.57 13.01 -8.85
C GLY A 92 -15.21 14.23 -8.18
N ASP A 93 -16.46 14.11 -7.76
CA ASP A 93 -17.28 15.21 -7.20
C ASP A 93 -16.82 15.73 -5.83
N ARG A 94 -15.93 15.00 -5.14
CA ARG A 94 -15.52 15.35 -3.76
C ARG A 94 -14.38 16.36 -3.75
N ALA A 95 -14.67 17.61 -3.39
CA ALA A 95 -13.68 18.69 -3.31
C ALA A 95 -12.46 18.35 -2.42
N TYR A 96 -12.63 17.53 -1.38
CA TYR A 96 -11.53 17.04 -0.56
C TYR A 96 -10.57 16.15 -1.36
N TYR A 97 -11.09 15.24 -2.18
CA TYR A 97 -10.26 14.31 -2.98
C TYR A 97 -9.45 15.07 -4.03
N LYS A 98 -10.08 16.04 -4.68
CA LYS A 98 -9.41 16.92 -5.64
C LYS A 98 -8.26 17.68 -4.97
N ARG A 99 -8.52 18.38 -3.85
CA ARG A 99 -7.46 19.10 -3.11
C ARG A 99 -6.33 18.18 -2.65
N SER A 100 -6.67 16.99 -2.14
CA SER A 100 -5.68 16.01 -1.69
C SER A 100 -4.77 15.57 -2.83
N ARG A 101 -5.35 15.27 -4.00
CA ARG A 101 -4.59 14.93 -5.20
C ARG A 101 -3.74 16.11 -5.69
N ASP A 102 -4.32 17.31 -5.80
CA ASP A 102 -3.59 18.50 -6.28
C ASP A 102 -2.38 18.80 -5.38
N ASN A 103 -2.52 18.68 -4.06
CA ASN A 103 -1.42 18.85 -3.14
C ASN A 103 -0.35 17.76 -3.28
N TYR A 104 -0.77 16.52 -3.51
CA TYR A 104 0.13 15.41 -3.76
C TYR A 104 0.92 15.62 -5.06
N VAL A 105 0.25 15.96 -6.18
CA VAL A 105 0.90 16.26 -7.47
C VAL A 105 1.93 17.37 -7.30
N LYS A 106 1.56 18.48 -6.66
CA LYS A 106 2.50 19.59 -6.37
C LYS A 106 3.72 19.13 -5.57
N ARG A 107 3.52 18.20 -4.59
CA ARG A 107 4.64 17.65 -3.82
C ARG A 107 5.58 16.85 -4.70
N ILE A 108 5.04 15.98 -5.57
CA ILE A 108 5.86 15.19 -6.50
C ILE A 108 6.63 16.10 -7.47
N GLU A 109 5.97 17.11 -8.05
CA GLU A 109 6.56 18.06 -8.97
C GLU A 109 7.60 18.98 -8.32
N SER A 110 7.52 19.19 -6.99
CA SER A 110 8.46 20.06 -6.27
C SER A 110 9.87 19.49 -6.11
N ASP A 111 10.05 18.19 -6.27
CA ASP A 111 11.36 17.51 -6.19
C ASP A 111 11.49 16.42 -7.26
N PRO A 112 11.70 16.81 -8.53
CA PRO A 112 11.81 15.85 -9.63
C PRO A 112 13.00 14.88 -9.52
N LYS A 113 13.99 15.21 -8.70
CA LYS A 113 15.14 14.32 -8.46
C LYS A 113 14.77 13.20 -7.50
N LEU A 114 14.08 13.51 -6.41
CA LEU A 114 13.62 12.54 -5.42
C LEU A 114 12.57 11.59 -6.04
N PHE A 115 11.62 12.15 -6.79
CA PHE A 115 10.48 11.43 -7.35
C PHE A 115 10.64 11.03 -8.82
N LYS A 116 11.90 10.88 -9.29
CA LYS A 116 12.24 10.60 -10.70
C LYS A 116 11.55 9.36 -11.29
N ASN A 117 11.24 8.37 -10.43
CA ASN A 117 10.63 7.09 -10.81
C ASN A 117 9.15 7.00 -10.42
N VAL A 118 8.54 8.12 -9.97
CA VAL A 118 7.12 8.15 -9.59
C VAL A 118 6.24 8.47 -10.80
N SER A 119 5.28 7.59 -11.06
CA SER A 119 4.22 7.76 -12.06
C SER A 119 2.87 7.88 -11.37
N ILE A 120 2.14 8.98 -11.62
CA ILE A 120 0.85 9.22 -10.95
C ILE A 120 -0.27 8.50 -11.71
N ALA A 121 -0.94 7.58 -11.01
CA ALA A 121 -2.10 6.84 -11.50
C ALA A 121 -3.39 7.31 -10.80
N ILE A 122 -4.52 6.79 -11.27
CA ILE A 122 -5.85 7.02 -10.67
C ILE A 122 -6.32 5.73 -10.02
N PHE A 123 -6.86 5.85 -8.80
CA PHE A 123 -7.58 4.77 -8.12
C PHE A 123 -8.90 5.30 -7.55
N ASP A 124 -9.99 4.64 -7.94
CA ASP A 124 -11.33 4.88 -7.42
C ASP A 124 -12.07 3.55 -7.30
N ALA A 125 -12.14 3.02 -6.08
CA ALA A 125 -12.79 1.75 -5.79
C ALA A 125 -14.32 1.82 -5.97
N ASP A 126 -14.93 2.99 -5.72
CA ASP A 126 -16.38 3.18 -5.85
C ASP A 126 -16.79 3.07 -7.33
N GLN A 127 -15.95 3.56 -8.24
CA GLN A 127 -16.17 3.52 -9.69
C GLN A 127 -15.46 2.34 -10.39
N ASN A 128 -14.77 1.50 -9.63
CA ASN A 128 -13.98 0.36 -10.16
C ASN A 128 -12.91 0.80 -11.17
N ILE A 129 -12.19 1.89 -10.86
CA ILE A 129 -11.14 2.47 -11.72
C ILE A 129 -9.76 2.26 -11.08
N LEU A 130 -8.83 1.74 -11.89
CA LEU A 130 -7.39 1.77 -11.64
C LEU A 130 -6.69 1.93 -12.99
N THR A 131 -5.89 3.01 -13.17
CA THR A 131 -5.22 3.32 -14.44
C THR A 131 -3.80 2.77 -14.52
N VAL A 132 -3.59 1.59 -13.94
CA VAL A 132 -2.38 0.78 -14.08
C VAL A 132 -2.76 -0.49 -14.81
N ASP A 133 -1.92 -0.93 -15.73
CA ASP A 133 -2.21 -2.10 -16.55
C ASP A 133 -2.34 -3.39 -15.72
N ASN A 134 -3.08 -4.36 -16.23
CA ASN A 134 -3.17 -5.66 -15.60
C ASN A 134 -1.82 -6.39 -15.66
N ASP A 135 -1.53 -7.20 -14.63
CA ASP A 135 -0.32 -8.02 -14.55
C ASP A 135 0.99 -7.23 -14.78
N SER A 136 1.04 -5.96 -14.34
CA SER A 136 2.13 -5.03 -14.63
C SER A 136 3.04 -4.72 -13.44
N VAL A 137 2.59 -4.92 -12.20
CA VAL A 137 3.36 -4.58 -11.01
C VAL A 137 3.74 -5.79 -10.18
N ASP A 138 4.90 -5.72 -9.51
CA ASP A 138 5.41 -6.79 -8.65
C ASP A 138 4.80 -6.73 -7.26
N ALA A 139 4.48 -5.52 -6.78
CA ALA A 139 3.85 -5.33 -5.48
C ALA A 139 2.77 -4.23 -5.51
N VAL A 140 1.68 -4.46 -4.75
CA VAL A 140 0.67 -3.45 -4.41
C VAL A 140 0.75 -3.20 -2.92
N LEU A 141 0.90 -1.93 -2.53
CA LEU A 141 1.01 -1.52 -1.13
C LEU A 141 -0.10 -0.54 -0.76
N THR A 142 -0.66 -0.73 0.43
CA THR A 142 -1.63 0.22 0.97
C THR A 142 -1.46 0.40 2.48
N PHE A 143 -1.54 1.66 2.92
CA PHE A 143 -1.26 2.04 4.29
C PHE A 143 -2.45 2.78 4.89
N ARG A 144 -3.24 2.06 5.72
CA ARG A 144 -4.39 2.58 6.49
C ARG A 144 -5.56 3.08 5.63
N ASN A 145 -5.88 2.38 4.55
CA ASN A 145 -6.95 2.76 3.63
C ASN A 145 -8.16 1.80 3.64
N VAL A 146 -8.00 0.55 4.06
CA VAL A 146 -9.06 -0.49 4.01
C VAL A 146 -10.36 -0.02 4.66
N HIS A 147 -10.28 0.68 5.80
CA HIS A 147 -11.46 1.21 6.49
C HIS A 147 -12.24 2.25 5.68
N SER A 148 -11.59 2.96 4.76
CA SER A 148 -12.25 3.96 3.91
C SER A 148 -13.11 3.27 2.86
N TRP A 149 -12.59 2.25 2.22
CA TRP A 149 -13.34 1.43 1.25
C TRP A 149 -14.46 0.64 1.92
N LEU A 150 -14.21 0.14 3.13
CA LEU A 150 -15.26 -0.51 3.94
C LEU A 150 -16.43 0.42 4.23
N ARG A 151 -16.17 1.72 4.49
CA ARG A 151 -17.24 2.72 4.70
C ARG A 151 -18.09 2.96 3.46
N SER A 152 -17.48 2.95 2.27
CA SER A 152 -18.18 3.14 1.00
C SER A 152 -18.73 1.84 0.39
N ASN A 153 -18.50 0.69 1.03
CA ASN A 153 -18.83 -0.66 0.53
C ASN A 153 -18.15 -0.99 -0.82
N SER A 154 -16.94 -0.48 -1.04
CA SER A 154 -16.15 -0.69 -2.25
C SER A 154 -14.87 -1.50 -2.02
N GLU A 155 -14.72 -2.08 -0.83
CA GLU A 155 -13.54 -2.86 -0.46
C GLU A 155 -13.32 -4.08 -1.37
N SER A 156 -14.38 -4.76 -1.79
CA SER A 156 -14.27 -5.90 -2.72
C SER A 156 -13.76 -5.46 -4.10
N ASN A 157 -14.23 -4.31 -4.60
CA ASN A 157 -13.73 -3.73 -5.86
C ASN A 157 -12.25 -3.37 -5.73
N ALA A 158 -11.86 -2.75 -4.60
CA ALA A 158 -10.46 -2.40 -4.35
C ALA A 158 -9.54 -3.62 -4.45
N PHE A 159 -9.87 -4.71 -3.73
CA PHE A 159 -9.05 -5.92 -3.73
C PHE A 159 -9.04 -6.63 -5.09
N ALA A 160 -10.16 -6.61 -5.83
CA ALA A 160 -10.21 -7.14 -7.19
C ALA A 160 -9.30 -6.35 -8.16
N LEU A 161 -9.25 -5.01 -8.04
CA LEU A 161 -8.35 -4.18 -8.82
C LEU A 161 -6.88 -4.44 -8.48
N PHE A 162 -6.54 -4.63 -7.20
CA PHE A 162 -5.18 -4.98 -6.77
C PHE A 162 -4.75 -6.32 -7.35
N PHE A 163 -5.65 -7.31 -7.31
CA PHE A 163 -5.38 -8.63 -7.87
C PHE A 163 -5.12 -8.58 -9.39
N LYS A 164 -5.86 -7.75 -10.12
CA LYS A 164 -5.66 -7.56 -11.57
C LYS A 164 -4.34 -6.89 -11.91
N ALA A 165 -3.94 -5.84 -11.16
CA ALA A 165 -2.71 -5.09 -11.43
C ALA A 165 -1.45 -5.92 -11.17
N LEU A 166 -1.49 -6.85 -10.21
CA LEU A 166 -0.35 -7.67 -9.83
C LEU A 166 -0.01 -8.74 -10.87
N LYS A 167 1.27 -8.87 -11.17
CA LYS A 167 1.84 -10.02 -11.87
C LYS A 167 1.53 -11.33 -11.11
N PRO A 168 1.46 -12.49 -11.76
CA PRO A 168 1.42 -13.78 -11.06
C PRO A 168 2.58 -13.93 -10.08
N GLY A 169 2.29 -14.27 -8.82
CA GLY A 169 3.28 -14.33 -7.74
C GLY A 169 3.57 -12.96 -7.08
N GLY A 170 2.93 -11.88 -7.54
CA GLY A 170 3.10 -10.54 -6.98
C GLY A 170 2.52 -10.41 -5.57
N ILE A 171 2.97 -9.38 -4.87
CA ILE A 171 2.80 -9.16 -3.43
C ILE A 171 1.69 -8.14 -3.17
N LEU A 172 0.77 -8.42 -2.24
CA LEU A 172 -0.12 -7.44 -1.65
C LEU A 172 0.30 -7.16 -0.20
N GLY A 173 0.88 -5.98 0.05
CA GLY A 173 1.27 -5.51 1.38
C GLY A 173 0.25 -4.52 1.97
N ILE A 174 -0.29 -4.85 3.15
CA ILE A 174 -1.31 -4.04 3.81
C ILE A 174 -0.87 -3.67 5.23
N VAL A 175 -0.87 -2.37 5.54
CA VAL A 175 -0.78 -1.86 6.91
C VAL A 175 -2.12 -1.26 7.30
N GLN A 176 -2.75 -1.75 8.37
CA GLN A 176 -4.06 -1.28 8.82
C GLN A 176 -4.16 -1.24 10.35
N HIS A 177 -4.91 -0.26 10.88
CA HIS A 177 -5.28 -0.27 12.29
C HIS A 177 -6.17 -1.46 12.60
N ARG A 178 -5.71 -2.32 13.51
CA ARG A 178 -6.37 -3.57 13.86
C ARG A 178 -7.47 -3.37 14.91
N ALA A 179 -8.68 -3.80 14.59
CA ALA A 179 -9.76 -3.99 15.55
C ALA A 179 -9.56 -5.30 16.32
N LYS A 180 -10.23 -5.41 17.47
CA LYS A 180 -10.27 -6.67 18.22
C LYS A 180 -11.04 -7.74 17.43
N PRO A 181 -10.68 -9.03 17.55
CA PRO A 181 -11.47 -10.12 16.98
C PRO A 181 -12.96 -10.02 17.40
N GLY A 182 -13.85 -10.36 16.48
CA GLY A 182 -15.31 -10.28 16.71
C GLY A 182 -15.92 -8.88 16.63
N THR A 183 -15.12 -7.84 16.29
CA THR A 183 -15.67 -6.49 16.04
C THR A 183 -16.59 -6.52 14.83
N THR A 184 -17.82 -6.04 14.99
CA THR A 184 -18.83 -6.03 13.91
C THR A 184 -18.45 -5.07 12.78
N ILE A 185 -18.95 -5.33 11.56
CA ILE A 185 -18.73 -4.45 10.39
C ILE A 185 -19.17 -3.01 10.70
N LYS A 186 -20.32 -2.83 11.37
CA LYS A 186 -20.81 -1.50 11.79
C LYS A 186 -19.79 -0.79 12.70
N ALA A 187 -19.22 -1.49 13.67
CA ALA A 187 -18.22 -0.93 14.57
C ALA A 187 -16.91 -0.63 13.85
N MET A 188 -16.47 -1.47 12.92
CA MET A 188 -15.29 -1.23 12.07
C MET A 188 -15.47 0.03 11.21
N LYS A 189 -16.65 0.21 10.55
CA LYS A 189 -16.97 1.41 9.76
C LYS A 189 -16.91 2.68 10.60
N ASN A 190 -17.41 2.64 11.83
CA ASN A 190 -17.45 3.80 12.72
C ASN A 190 -16.05 4.15 13.28
N SER A 191 -15.29 3.15 13.68
CA SER A 191 -13.97 3.36 14.34
C SER A 191 -12.82 3.62 13.37
N GLY A 192 -12.90 3.09 12.14
CA GLY A 192 -11.78 3.06 11.19
C GLY A 192 -10.74 1.98 11.51
N TYR A 193 -11.02 1.09 12.47
CA TYR A 193 -10.23 -0.11 12.75
C TYR A 193 -10.89 -1.31 12.07
N VAL A 194 -10.08 -2.19 11.48
CA VAL A 194 -10.56 -3.37 10.76
C VAL A 194 -9.95 -4.61 11.38
N THR A 195 -10.72 -5.69 11.53
CA THR A 195 -10.17 -6.94 12.07
C THR A 195 -9.23 -7.58 11.04
N GLU A 196 -8.23 -8.29 11.52
CA GLU A 196 -7.27 -8.99 10.66
C GLU A 196 -7.98 -10.07 9.83
N GLU A 197 -8.87 -10.84 10.47
CA GLU A 197 -9.66 -11.88 9.82
C GLU A 197 -10.48 -11.35 8.65
N TYR A 198 -11.09 -10.16 8.82
CA TYR A 198 -11.88 -9.55 7.75
C TYR A 198 -11.02 -9.17 6.54
N VAL A 199 -9.83 -8.61 6.77
CA VAL A 199 -8.92 -8.24 5.67
C VAL A 199 -8.39 -9.47 4.96
N ILE A 200 -8.05 -10.53 5.69
CA ILE A 200 -7.61 -11.80 5.12
C ILE A 200 -8.72 -12.44 4.27
N GLU A 201 -9.97 -12.40 4.76
CA GLU A 201 -11.12 -12.92 4.00
C GLU A 201 -11.37 -12.15 2.71
N LEU A 202 -11.34 -10.81 2.78
CA LEU A 202 -11.44 -9.96 1.57
C LEU A 202 -10.38 -10.31 0.53
N ALA A 203 -9.13 -10.46 0.96
CA ALA A 203 -8.04 -10.81 0.08
C ALA A 203 -8.23 -12.21 -0.55
N LYS A 204 -8.61 -13.21 0.26
CA LYS A 204 -8.90 -14.57 -0.25
C LYS A 204 -10.03 -14.59 -1.27
N ASN A 205 -11.09 -13.81 -1.02
CA ASN A 205 -12.22 -13.70 -1.94
C ASN A 205 -11.83 -13.04 -3.28
N ALA A 206 -10.80 -12.21 -3.29
CA ALA A 206 -10.22 -11.64 -4.52
C ALA A 206 -9.21 -12.57 -5.23
N GLY A 207 -8.83 -13.71 -4.61
CA GLY A 207 -7.92 -14.70 -5.20
C GLY A 207 -6.52 -14.73 -4.56
N PHE A 208 -6.24 -13.93 -3.55
CA PHE A 208 -4.96 -13.93 -2.84
C PHE A 208 -4.80 -15.13 -1.91
N VAL A 209 -3.55 -15.51 -1.68
CA VAL A 209 -3.16 -16.46 -0.63
C VAL A 209 -2.53 -15.68 0.51
N PHE A 210 -2.97 -15.93 1.74
CA PHE A 210 -2.40 -15.31 2.94
C PHE A 210 -1.06 -15.96 3.29
N GLU A 211 -0.02 -15.18 3.48
CA GLU A 211 1.32 -15.64 3.83
C GLU A 211 1.65 -15.40 5.30
N ALA A 212 1.62 -14.15 5.74
CA ALA A 212 2.05 -13.80 7.08
C ALA A 212 1.41 -12.51 7.60
N SER A 213 1.42 -12.33 8.92
CA SER A 213 1.14 -11.07 9.59
C SER A 213 2.28 -10.68 10.53
N SER A 214 2.40 -9.39 10.85
CA SER A 214 3.48 -8.86 11.68
C SER A 214 2.99 -7.80 12.65
N GLU A 215 3.66 -7.72 13.81
CA GLU A 215 3.47 -6.71 14.84
C GLU A 215 4.47 -5.53 14.72
N ILE A 216 5.22 -5.41 13.61
CA ILE A 216 6.25 -4.37 13.42
C ILE A 216 5.70 -2.97 13.68
N ASN A 217 4.43 -2.72 13.39
CA ASN A 217 3.75 -1.44 13.52
C ASN A 217 2.78 -1.36 14.73
N SER A 218 2.97 -2.21 15.74
CA SER A 218 2.12 -2.28 16.94
C SER A 218 2.43 -1.22 17.96
#